data_7d5b1f91c4c70c3daf7d2799e640b587
#
_entry.id   7d5b1f91c4c70c3daf7d2799e640b587
#
_cell.length_a   1.000
_cell.length_b   1.000
_cell.length_c   1.000
_cell.angle_alpha   90.00
_cell.angle_beta   90.00
_cell.angle_gamma   90.00
#
_symmetry.space_group_name_H-M   'P 1'
#
loop_
_entity.id
_entity.type
_entity.pdbx_description
1 polymer ?
#
loop_
_entity_poly.entity_id
_entity_poly.type
_entity_poly.pdbx_seq_one_letter_code
_entity_poly.pdbx_strand_id
1 'polypeptide(L)'
;MIFFVKKGGTWQESGRGGKYIPQGTGWHDRFILGQNLENDYFVDREAQKKWESYTGIPGVRQQDMAVTETMGPIYNRSREHLGTSDSMIIRTRRRWIAVAKAFAEQGVLPPNVDNPKAYRLGS
;
A
#
# COMPACT_ATOMS: atom_id res chain seq x y z
N MET A 1 8.20 -6.52 -8.76
CA MET A 1 9.21 -5.76 -7.98
C MET A 1 9.78 -4.69 -8.89
N ILE A 2 9.61 -3.41 -8.55
CA ILE A 2 10.13 -2.31 -9.38
C ILE A 2 11.37 -1.80 -8.69
N PHE A 3 12.48 -1.82 -9.40
CA PHE A 3 13.74 -1.29 -8.90
C PHE A 3 13.87 0.17 -9.34
N PHE A 4 14.16 1.05 -8.40
CA PHE A 4 14.51 2.43 -8.70
C PHE A 4 16.04 2.51 -8.85
N VAL A 5 16.50 2.93 -10.00
CA VAL A 5 17.93 3.13 -10.25
C VAL A 5 18.19 4.63 -10.28
N LYS A 6 19.09 5.10 -9.43
CA LYS A 6 19.60 6.47 -9.47
C LYS A 6 20.64 6.60 -10.57
N LYS A 7 20.37 7.33 -11.61
CA LYS A 7 21.34 7.71 -12.64
C LYS A 7 21.53 9.22 -12.62
N GLY A 8 22.71 9.69 -12.29
CA GLY A 8 23.06 11.10 -12.41
C GLY A 8 22.29 12.07 -11.51
N GLY A 9 21.90 11.68 -10.30
CA GLY A 9 21.23 12.57 -9.33
C GLY A 9 19.72 12.75 -9.51
N THR A 10 19.14 12.26 -10.60
CA THR A 10 17.70 12.24 -10.84
C THR A 10 17.16 10.83 -10.76
N TRP A 11 15.98 10.67 -10.15
CA TRP A 11 15.28 9.39 -10.12
C TRP A 11 14.62 9.17 -11.48
N GLN A 12 15.06 8.14 -12.21
CA GLN A 12 14.39 7.73 -13.44
C GLN A 12 13.38 6.63 -13.14
N GLU A 13 12.22 6.81 -13.69
CA GLU A 13 11.16 5.83 -13.72
C GLU A 13 11.58 4.60 -14.52
N SER A 14 11.47 3.43 -13.92
CA SER A 14 11.46 2.17 -14.65
C SER A 14 10.01 1.69 -14.78
N GLY A 15 9.38 2.01 -15.91
CA GLY A 15 8.09 1.42 -16.34
C GLY A 15 6.83 2.10 -15.82
N ARG A 16 5.80 1.88 -16.51
CA ARG A 16 4.37 2.24 -16.49
C ARG A 16 3.77 2.86 -15.22
N GLY A 17 4.28 3.93 -14.69
CA GLY A 17 3.59 4.55 -13.55
C GLY A 17 4.29 5.81 -13.10
N GLY A 18 3.64 6.89 -13.10
CA GLY A 18 3.99 8.25 -12.81
C GLY A 18 5.29 8.53 -12.03
N LYS A 19 5.76 9.73 -12.06
CA LYS A 19 7.03 10.15 -11.46
C LYS A 19 7.01 9.92 -9.94
N TYR A 20 7.82 9.00 -9.44
CA TYR A 20 8.07 8.87 -8.01
C TYR A 20 8.87 10.07 -7.51
N ILE A 21 8.28 10.81 -6.58
CA ILE A 21 8.93 11.94 -5.92
C ILE A 21 9.16 11.54 -4.47
N PRO A 22 10.42 11.31 -4.02
CA PRO A 22 10.70 11.00 -2.63
C PRO A 22 10.44 12.22 -1.74
N GLN A 23 10.04 11.99 -0.50
CA GLN A 23 9.78 13.05 0.48
C GLN A 23 11.06 13.84 0.80
N GLY A 24 12.21 13.16 0.81
CA GLY A 24 13.49 13.77 1.11
C GLY A 24 14.67 12.92 0.69
N THR A 25 15.87 13.31 1.14
CA THR A 25 17.14 12.65 0.81
C THR A 25 17.64 11.68 1.88
N GLY A 26 17.00 11.66 3.05
CA GLY A 26 17.32 10.76 4.14
C GLY A 26 17.11 9.29 3.76
N TRP A 27 17.72 8.36 4.53
CA TRP A 27 17.60 6.93 4.25
C TRP A 27 16.13 6.46 4.15
N HIS A 28 15.30 6.89 5.10
CA HIS A 28 13.87 6.53 5.14
C HIS A 28 13.03 7.37 4.17
N ASP A 29 13.31 8.63 4.02
CA ASP A 29 12.55 9.58 3.22
C ASP A 29 12.47 9.21 1.75
N ARG A 30 13.50 8.51 1.24
CA ARG A 30 13.54 8.01 -0.13
C ARG A 30 12.51 6.92 -0.44
N PHE A 31 11.93 6.30 0.59
CA PHE A 31 10.89 5.28 0.44
C PHE A 31 9.49 5.83 0.69
N ILE A 32 9.40 7.09 1.14
CA ILE A 32 8.14 7.79 1.39
C ILE A 32 7.89 8.73 0.22
N LEU A 33 6.65 8.74 -0.28
CA LEU A 33 6.27 9.67 -1.34
C LEU A 33 6.23 11.11 -0.83
N GLY A 34 6.73 12.03 -1.65
CA GLY A 34 6.55 13.46 -1.44
C GLY A 34 5.10 13.91 -1.64
N GLN A 35 4.35 13.16 -2.46
CA GLN A 35 2.91 13.35 -2.65
C GLN A 35 2.16 12.77 -1.46
N ASN A 36 1.43 13.61 -0.74
CA ASN A 36 0.72 13.24 0.48
C ASN A 36 -0.54 14.09 0.66
N LEU A 37 -1.26 13.85 1.74
CA LEU A 37 -2.50 14.56 2.07
C LEU A 37 -2.33 16.09 2.19
N GLU A 38 -1.18 16.55 2.69
CA GLU A 38 -0.92 17.99 2.93
C GLU A 38 -0.78 18.79 1.64
N ASN A 39 -0.34 18.13 0.56
CA ASN A 39 -0.14 18.76 -0.76
C ASN A 39 -1.16 18.29 -1.81
N ASP A 40 -2.29 17.73 -1.38
CA ASP A 40 -3.35 17.18 -2.23
C ASP A 40 -2.79 16.24 -3.31
N TYR A 41 -1.75 15.46 -2.95
CA TYR A 41 -1.09 14.48 -3.84
C TYR A 41 -0.61 15.06 -5.17
N PHE A 42 -0.40 16.37 -5.24
CA PHE A 42 -0.08 17.13 -6.47
C PHE A 42 -1.10 16.87 -7.59
N VAL A 43 -2.38 16.83 -7.25
CA VAL A 43 -3.46 16.63 -8.23
C VAL A 43 -3.47 17.75 -9.26
N ASP A 44 -3.34 17.39 -10.52
CA ASP A 44 -3.52 18.33 -11.64
C ASP A 44 -5.02 18.51 -11.97
N ARG A 45 -5.61 19.54 -11.37
CA ARG A 45 -7.04 19.87 -11.54
C ARG A 45 -7.36 20.36 -12.95
N GLU A 46 -6.42 20.97 -13.64
CA GLU A 46 -6.62 21.43 -15.02
C GLU A 46 -6.63 20.24 -16.00
N ALA A 47 -5.74 19.28 -15.81
CA ALA A 47 -5.78 18.03 -16.57
C ALA A 47 -7.10 17.26 -16.35
N GLN A 48 -7.65 17.27 -15.12
CA GLN A 48 -8.97 16.70 -14.84
C GLN A 48 -10.08 17.41 -15.61
N LYS A 49 -10.13 18.74 -15.57
CA LYS A 49 -11.15 19.55 -16.28
C LYS A 49 -11.10 19.35 -17.81
N LYS A 50 -9.92 19.17 -18.34
CA LYS A 50 -9.72 18.93 -19.79
C LYS A 50 -9.91 17.47 -20.21
N TRP A 51 -10.21 16.56 -19.27
CA TRP A 51 -10.32 15.12 -19.50
C TRP A 51 -9.02 14.46 -20.00
N GLU A 52 -7.87 15.11 -19.80
CA GLU A 52 -6.55 14.56 -20.12
C GLU A 52 -6.13 13.51 -19.09
N SER A 53 -6.60 13.67 -17.84
CA SER A 53 -6.39 12.70 -16.74
C SER A 53 -7.64 12.58 -15.89
N TYR A 54 -8.12 11.36 -15.65
CA TYR A 54 -9.29 11.12 -14.81
C TYR A 54 -9.04 11.51 -13.34
N THR A 55 -7.88 11.14 -12.80
CA THR A 55 -7.54 11.37 -11.40
C THR A 55 -6.72 12.64 -11.16
N GLY A 56 -6.08 13.18 -12.21
CA GLY A 56 -5.10 14.24 -12.05
C GLY A 56 -3.80 13.82 -11.36
N ILE A 57 -3.70 12.57 -10.91
CA ILE A 57 -2.51 12.03 -10.26
C ILE A 57 -1.79 11.11 -11.26
N PRO A 58 -0.55 11.43 -11.67
CA PRO A 58 0.21 10.59 -12.57
C PRO A 58 0.68 9.31 -11.87
N GLY A 59 0.37 8.17 -12.47
CA GLY A 59 0.84 6.86 -12.01
C GLY A 59 -0.12 6.12 -11.08
N VAL A 60 -0.33 4.85 -11.38
CA VAL A 60 -1.27 3.98 -10.66
C VAL A 60 -0.91 3.85 -9.19
N ARG A 61 0.37 3.73 -8.86
CA ARG A 61 0.80 3.62 -7.46
C ARG A 61 0.48 4.83 -6.62
N GLN A 62 0.72 6.02 -7.17
CA GLN A 62 0.42 7.27 -6.49
C GLN A 62 -1.08 7.41 -6.26
N GLN A 63 -1.89 6.97 -7.21
CA GLN A 63 -3.34 6.91 -7.06
C GLN A 63 -3.77 5.95 -5.95
N ASP A 64 -3.20 4.73 -5.93
CA ASP A 64 -3.49 3.73 -4.89
C ASP A 64 -3.06 4.22 -3.50
N MET A 65 -1.90 4.86 -3.41
CA MET A 65 -1.42 5.42 -2.15
C MET A 65 -2.32 6.57 -1.68
N ALA A 66 -2.75 7.46 -2.57
CA ALA A 66 -3.67 8.54 -2.24
C ALA A 66 -5.00 8.00 -1.70
N VAL A 67 -5.57 7.00 -2.35
CA VAL A 67 -6.83 6.37 -1.91
C VAL A 67 -6.67 5.69 -0.56
N THR A 68 -5.56 4.98 -0.33
CA THR A 68 -5.35 4.27 0.94
C THR A 68 -5.03 5.23 2.09
N GLU A 69 -4.21 6.26 1.87
CA GLU A 69 -3.86 7.24 2.88
C GLU A 69 -5.07 8.08 3.32
N THR A 70 -5.94 8.46 2.38
CA THR A 70 -7.16 9.23 2.69
C THR A 70 -8.19 8.45 3.51
N MET A 71 -8.08 7.13 3.61
CA MET A 71 -8.88 6.33 4.54
C MET A 71 -8.47 6.51 6.01
N GLY A 72 -7.37 7.20 6.28
CA GLY A 72 -6.82 7.45 7.61
C GLY A 72 -5.90 6.33 8.11
N PRO A 73 -5.16 6.57 9.21
CA PRO A 73 -4.15 5.63 9.72
C PRO A 73 -4.73 4.29 10.14
N ILE A 74 -5.98 4.27 10.62
CA ILE A 74 -6.74 3.06 10.93
C ILE A 74 -8.12 3.20 10.31
N TYR A 75 -8.38 2.42 9.27
CA TYR A 75 -9.67 2.45 8.60
C TYR A 75 -10.78 1.94 9.50
N ASN A 76 -11.89 2.69 9.56
CA ASN A 76 -13.08 2.27 10.31
C ASN A 76 -13.83 1.16 9.58
N ARG A 77 -13.56 -0.08 9.97
CA ARG A 77 -14.14 -1.27 9.32
C ARG A 77 -15.63 -1.48 9.60
N SER A 78 -16.24 -0.74 10.52
CA SER A 78 -17.69 -0.78 10.70
C SER A 78 -18.47 -0.22 9.51
N ARG A 79 -17.78 0.52 8.63
CA ARG A 79 -18.32 1.10 7.40
C ARG A 79 -18.07 0.23 6.17
N GLU A 80 -17.43 -0.91 6.34
CA GLU A 80 -17.07 -1.83 5.27
C GLU A 80 -18.25 -2.72 4.87
N HIS A 81 -18.50 -2.83 3.58
CA HIS A 81 -19.55 -3.68 3.02
C HIS A 81 -18.91 -4.77 2.16
N LEU A 82 -18.55 -5.89 2.80
CA LEU A 82 -17.91 -7.00 2.13
C LEU A 82 -18.95 -7.92 1.49
N GLY A 83 -18.71 -8.28 0.23
CA GLY A 83 -19.54 -9.20 -0.54
C GLY A 83 -19.02 -10.65 -0.54
N THR A 84 -19.67 -11.50 -1.31
CA THR A 84 -19.28 -12.91 -1.46
C THR A 84 -17.90 -13.09 -2.11
N SER A 85 -17.51 -12.20 -3.01
CA SER A 85 -16.17 -12.16 -3.61
C SER A 85 -15.05 -11.94 -2.59
N ASP A 86 -15.36 -11.32 -1.43
CA ASP A 86 -14.41 -11.01 -0.38
C ASP A 86 -14.25 -12.12 0.67
N SER A 87 -14.78 -13.30 0.39
CA SER A 87 -14.81 -14.42 1.34
C SER A 87 -13.40 -14.79 1.86
N MET A 88 -12.37 -14.72 1.02
CA MET A 88 -10.98 -14.97 1.45
C MET A 88 -10.47 -13.89 2.38
N ILE A 89 -10.79 -12.62 2.14
CA ILE A 89 -10.43 -11.51 3.02
C ILE A 89 -11.07 -11.70 4.39
N ILE A 90 -12.36 -12.05 4.41
CA ILE A 90 -13.11 -12.30 5.65
C ILE A 90 -12.48 -13.46 6.44
N ARG A 91 -12.17 -14.57 5.78
CA ARG A 91 -11.53 -15.75 6.41
C ARG A 91 -10.15 -15.42 6.96
N THR A 92 -9.34 -14.72 6.18
CA THR A 92 -7.99 -14.30 6.57
C THR A 92 -8.03 -13.39 7.80
N ARG A 93 -8.90 -12.40 7.81
CA ARG A 93 -9.06 -11.49 8.96
C ARG A 93 -9.52 -12.23 10.21
N ARG A 94 -10.52 -13.10 10.10
CA ARG A 94 -10.98 -13.92 11.23
C ARG A 94 -9.87 -14.80 11.81
N ARG A 95 -9.08 -15.42 10.93
CA ARG A 95 -7.92 -16.22 11.34
C ARG A 95 -6.88 -15.38 12.09
N TRP A 96 -6.51 -14.23 11.55
CA TRP A 96 -5.53 -13.35 12.20
C TRP A 96 -6.02 -12.82 13.55
N ILE A 97 -7.29 -12.46 13.66
CA ILE A 97 -7.87 -12.02 14.93
C ILE A 97 -7.82 -13.16 15.96
N ALA A 98 -8.19 -14.36 15.58
CA ALA A 98 -8.14 -15.52 16.47
C ALA A 98 -6.71 -15.82 16.93
N VAL A 99 -5.74 -15.82 16.01
CA VAL A 99 -4.32 -16.04 16.31
C VAL A 99 -3.76 -14.95 17.22
N ALA A 100 -4.07 -13.69 16.94
CA ALA A 100 -3.60 -12.56 17.76
C ALA A 100 -4.15 -12.63 19.18
N LYS A 101 -5.43 -13.00 19.35
CA LYS A 101 -6.04 -13.21 20.68
C LYS A 101 -5.39 -14.36 21.43
N ALA A 102 -5.23 -15.52 20.80
CA ALA A 102 -4.60 -16.69 21.42
C ALA A 102 -3.15 -16.38 21.85
N PHE A 103 -2.42 -15.62 21.05
CA PHE A 103 -1.08 -15.18 21.42
C PHE A 103 -1.09 -14.20 22.60
N ALA A 104 -1.97 -13.20 22.58
CA ALA A 104 -2.05 -12.20 23.64
C ALA A 104 -2.53 -12.76 24.98
N GLU A 105 -3.49 -13.69 24.97
CA GLU A 105 -4.13 -14.21 26.16
C GLU A 105 -3.43 -15.45 26.73
N GLN A 106 -2.83 -16.28 25.88
CA GLN A 106 -2.31 -17.60 26.24
C GLN A 106 -0.85 -17.83 25.81
N GLY A 107 -0.22 -16.89 25.13
CA GLY A 107 1.14 -17.04 24.58
C GLY A 107 1.25 -18.09 23.47
N VAL A 108 0.13 -18.55 22.89
CA VAL A 108 0.12 -19.57 21.85
C VAL A 108 0.64 -18.97 20.54
N LEU A 109 1.75 -19.53 20.06
CA LEU A 109 2.34 -19.10 18.78
C LEU A 109 1.45 -19.47 17.58
N PRO A 110 1.46 -18.65 16.51
CA PRO A 110 0.77 -19.01 15.28
C PRO A 110 1.25 -20.36 14.72
N PRO A 111 0.36 -21.13 14.08
CA PRO A 111 0.76 -22.39 13.45
C PRO A 111 1.93 -22.20 12.47
N ASN A 112 2.89 -23.11 12.51
CA ASN A 112 4.05 -23.15 11.62
C ASN A 112 5.10 -22.02 11.83
N VAL A 113 5.03 -21.22 12.87
CA VAL A 113 6.05 -20.21 13.17
C VAL A 113 7.45 -20.85 13.23
N ASP A 114 7.57 -22.02 13.87
CA ASP A 114 8.83 -22.76 14.01
C ASP A 114 9.07 -23.78 12.89
N ASN A 115 8.23 -23.80 11.87
CA ASN A 115 8.35 -24.74 10.77
C ASN A 115 8.55 -24.01 9.41
N PRO A 116 9.78 -23.61 9.07
CA PRO A 116 10.05 -22.91 7.81
C PRO A 116 9.75 -23.73 6.57
N LYS A 117 9.67 -25.06 6.69
CA LYS A 117 9.31 -25.93 5.55
C LYS A 117 7.84 -25.77 5.13
N ALA A 118 6.97 -25.37 6.06
CA ALA A 118 5.55 -25.11 5.75
C ALA A 118 5.34 -23.98 4.75
N TYR A 119 6.33 -23.10 4.56
CA TYR A 119 6.27 -21.97 3.63
C TYR A 119 6.87 -22.26 2.26
N ARG A 120 7.40 -23.46 2.05
CA ARG A 120 7.91 -23.91 0.76
C ARG A 120 6.78 -24.52 -0.06
N LEU A 121 5.85 -23.69 -0.52
CA LEU A 121 4.66 -24.08 -1.27
C LEU A 121 4.88 -24.11 -2.79
N GLY A 122 6.12 -24.17 -3.26
CA GLY A 122 6.44 -24.30 -4.68
C GLY A 122 7.04 -25.65 -4.98
N SER A 123 6.51 -26.36 -5.92
CA SER A 123 7.14 -27.50 -6.61
C SER A 123 7.96 -26.98 -7.75
#